data_f7fbf7c700462e902b8324fcb27c3da4
#
_entry.id   f7fbf7c700462e902b8324fcb27c3da4
#
_cell.length_a   1.000
_cell.length_b   1.000
_cell.length_c   1.000
_cell.angle_alpha   90.00
_cell.angle_beta   90.00
_cell.angle_gamma   90.00
#
_symmetry.space_group_name_H-M   'P 1'
#
loop_
_entity.id
_entity.type
_entity.pdbx_description
1 polymer ?
#
loop_
_entity_poly.entity_id
_entity_poly.type
_entity_poly.pdbx_seq_one_letter_code
_entity_poly.pdbx_strand_id
1 'polypeptide(L)'
;MSAVRWLRVSYWAGAIADALAAVAMFVPAVGAAIYGMEGFEPSAEYRYAMRLGGALMVGWTLLLLWADRKPLERRGVLPLTVVVIGGLASAGAYSVSAGLIARPMMIPTWVLQSVLSALFLYSYFRSLGVSEEPSLSEGQVSLEDAAAEFLSRERFAVAGVSRDGEAAANYIFKRFKELGREVYAINPNAEEVEGEHCYASLADLPEAVDAVVVGTPADKAIEVARQCQDAGVGHVWFHRSIDGGSFSQEAAELCSRYGARVIPGGCPMMHLDPVDVPHRCMYLVLKKIGTLPKGVDVPEAALRTRPE
;
A
#
# COMPACT_ATOMS: atom_id res chain seq x y z
N MET A 1 11.88 -21.95 -1.68
CA MET A 1 12.18 -20.65 -1.04
C MET A 1 11.01 -19.70 -1.28
N SER A 2 10.60 -18.94 -0.26
CA SER A 2 9.55 -17.91 -0.38
C SER A 2 10.02 -16.75 -1.29
N ALA A 3 9.08 -16.00 -1.88
CA ALA A 3 9.40 -14.85 -2.72
C ALA A 3 10.25 -13.80 -1.96
N VAL A 4 9.94 -13.59 -0.68
CA VAL A 4 10.71 -12.68 0.20
C VAL A 4 12.16 -13.10 0.33
N ARG A 5 12.45 -14.42 0.45
CA ARG A 5 13.84 -14.90 0.52
C ARG A 5 14.59 -14.64 -0.79
N TRP A 6 13.95 -14.80 -1.93
CA TRP A 6 14.55 -14.48 -3.23
C TRP A 6 14.87 -12.99 -3.37
N LEU A 7 13.95 -12.10 -2.95
CA LEU A 7 14.20 -10.66 -2.92
C LEU A 7 15.41 -10.31 -2.05
N ARG A 8 15.49 -10.87 -0.83
CA ARG A 8 16.63 -10.66 0.08
C ARG A 8 17.96 -11.16 -0.52
N VAL A 9 17.96 -12.36 -1.10
CA VAL A 9 19.14 -12.88 -1.81
C VAL A 9 19.58 -11.92 -2.91
N SER A 10 18.64 -11.38 -3.68
CA SER A 10 18.95 -10.40 -4.74
C SER A 10 19.53 -9.11 -4.19
N TYR A 11 18.95 -8.53 -3.15
CA TYR A 11 19.48 -7.29 -2.55
C TYR A 11 20.91 -7.49 -2.00
N TRP A 12 21.13 -8.58 -1.28
CA TRP A 12 22.47 -8.86 -0.74
C TRP A 12 23.50 -9.19 -1.83
N ALA A 13 23.12 -9.96 -2.85
CA ALA A 13 24.00 -10.26 -3.98
C ALA A 13 24.40 -8.98 -4.73
N GLY A 14 23.44 -8.10 -5.01
CA GLY A 14 23.69 -6.80 -5.61
C GLY A 14 24.56 -5.90 -4.73
N ALA A 15 24.23 -5.76 -3.44
CA ALA A 15 24.98 -4.92 -2.52
C ALA A 15 26.44 -5.36 -2.37
N ILE A 16 26.71 -6.67 -2.33
CA ILE A 16 28.08 -7.21 -2.27
C ILE A 16 28.81 -6.91 -3.59
N ALA A 17 28.16 -7.13 -4.74
CA ALA A 17 28.77 -6.87 -6.04
C ALA A 17 29.14 -5.37 -6.20
N ASP A 18 28.22 -4.47 -5.82
CA ASP A 18 28.44 -3.01 -5.91
C ASP A 18 29.50 -2.54 -4.91
N ALA A 19 29.55 -3.10 -3.70
CA ALA A 19 30.59 -2.79 -2.72
C ALA A 19 31.99 -3.20 -3.23
N LEU A 20 32.11 -4.39 -3.84
CA LEU A 20 33.36 -4.84 -4.44
C LEU A 20 33.75 -3.98 -5.64
N ALA A 21 32.79 -3.58 -6.49
CA ALA A 21 33.03 -2.65 -7.58
C ALA A 21 33.50 -1.29 -7.06
N ALA A 22 32.90 -0.76 -5.98
CA ALA A 22 33.35 0.49 -5.34
C ALA A 22 34.81 0.40 -4.86
N VAL A 23 35.20 -0.71 -4.23
CA VAL A 23 36.61 -0.93 -3.81
C VAL A 23 37.55 -0.90 -5.02
N ALA A 24 37.20 -1.58 -6.12
CA ALA A 24 38.01 -1.58 -7.34
C ALA A 24 38.10 -0.17 -7.98
N MET A 25 37.08 0.67 -7.81
CA MET A 25 37.08 2.06 -8.29
C MET A 25 37.90 3.00 -7.40
N PHE A 26 37.87 2.83 -6.07
CA PHE A 26 38.64 3.65 -5.14
C PHE A 26 40.13 3.27 -5.08
N VAL A 27 40.45 1.99 -5.35
CA VAL A 27 41.80 1.45 -5.30
C VAL A 27 42.24 1.04 -6.71
N PRO A 28 42.93 1.94 -7.47
CA PRO A 28 43.26 1.68 -8.88
C PRO A 28 44.07 0.39 -9.11
N ALA A 29 44.91 -0.01 -8.17
CA ALA A 29 45.67 -1.26 -8.24
C ALA A 29 44.75 -2.50 -8.27
N VAL A 30 43.63 -2.50 -7.55
CA VAL A 30 42.64 -3.58 -7.56
C VAL A 30 41.92 -3.61 -8.92
N GLY A 31 41.48 -2.45 -9.44
CA GLY A 31 40.88 -2.34 -10.76
C GLY A 31 41.81 -2.81 -11.87
N ALA A 32 43.09 -2.38 -11.84
CA ALA A 32 44.08 -2.79 -12.82
C ALA A 32 44.32 -4.32 -12.81
N ALA A 33 44.38 -4.92 -11.61
CA ALA A 33 44.52 -6.37 -11.48
C ALA A 33 43.34 -7.16 -12.04
N ILE A 34 42.10 -6.69 -11.81
CA ILE A 34 40.87 -7.31 -12.33
C ILE A 34 40.84 -7.31 -13.88
N TYR A 35 41.31 -6.20 -14.49
CA TYR A 35 41.29 -6.04 -15.96
C TYR A 35 42.61 -6.36 -16.63
N GLY A 36 43.58 -6.93 -15.89
CA GLY A 36 44.87 -7.37 -16.45
C GLY A 36 45.71 -6.23 -17.00
N MET A 37 45.59 -5.01 -16.47
CA MET A 37 46.31 -3.83 -16.91
C MET A 37 47.65 -3.71 -16.19
N GLU A 38 48.67 -4.49 -16.64
CA GLU A 38 50.00 -4.46 -16.09
C GLU A 38 50.70 -3.09 -16.33
N GLY A 39 51.29 -2.53 -15.29
CA GLY A 39 52.00 -1.23 -15.40
C GLY A 39 51.09 -0.02 -15.56
N PHE A 40 49.78 -0.15 -15.29
CA PHE A 40 48.82 0.95 -15.41
C PHE A 40 49.07 2.04 -14.35
N GLU A 41 49.49 3.21 -14.81
CA GLU A 41 49.58 4.41 -13.99
C GLU A 41 48.39 5.32 -14.25
N PRO A 42 47.44 5.41 -13.27
CA PRO A 42 46.20 6.20 -13.49
C PRO A 42 46.46 7.69 -13.52
N SER A 43 45.94 8.40 -14.54
CA SER A 43 45.98 9.86 -14.60
C SER A 43 45.10 10.51 -13.52
N ALA A 44 45.19 11.82 -13.34
CA ALA A 44 44.37 12.55 -12.38
C ALA A 44 42.89 12.49 -12.77
N GLU A 45 42.58 12.59 -14.05
CA GLU A 45 41.22 12.52 -14.62
C GLU A 45 40.60 11.14 -14.41
N TYR A 46 41.41 10.08 -14.64
CA TYR A 46 40.97 8.71 -14.34
C TYR A 46 40.61 8.54 -12.88
N ARG A 47 41.50 8.99 -11.97
CA ARG A 47 41.27 8.89 -10.52
C ARG A 47 40.00 9.65 -10.10
N TYR A 48 39.78 10.83 -10.69
CA TYR A 48 38.59 11.62 -10.40
C TYR A 48 37.32 10.89 -10.87
N ALA A 49 37.28 10.41 -12.11
CA ALA A 49 36.14 9.70 -12.69
C ALA A 49 35.83 8.41 -11.89
N MET A 50 36.85 7.64 -11.52
CA MET A 50 36.70 6.41 -10.74
C MET A 50 36.20 6.68 -9.32
N ARG A 51 36.64 7.76 -8.67
CA ARG A 51 36.12 8.15 -7.35
C ARG A 51 34.66 8.57 -7.41
N LEU A 52 34.25 9.27 -8.48
CA LEU A 52 32.86 9.62 -8.71
C LEU A 52 32.00 8.36 -8.90
N GLY A 53 32.45 7.45 -9.76
CA GLY A 53 31.79 6.15 -9.95
C GLY A 53 31.72 5.33 -8.68
N GLY A 54 32.82 5.27 -7.91
CA GLY A 54 32.86 4.58 -6.62
C GLY A 54 31.88 5.14 -5.60
N ALA A 55 31.73 6.48 -5.53
CA ALA A 55 30.75 7.11 -4.65
C ALA A 55 29.30 6.73 -5.02
N LEU A 56 29.00 6.66 -6.33
CA LEU A 56 27.70 6.20 -6.82
C LEU A 56 27.45 4.73 -6.50
N MET A 57 28.45 3.86 -6.61
CA MET A 57 28.34 2.44 -6.23
C MET A 57 28.09 2.26 -4.73
N VAL A 58 28.76 3.05 -3.87
CA VAL A 58 28.45 3.06 -2.43
C VAL A 58 27.00 3.49 -2.19
N GLY A 59 26.54 4.54 -2.86
CA GLY A 59 25.14 4.99 -2.76
C GLY A 59 24.16 3.91 -3.18
N TRP A 60 24.44 3.18 -4.26
CA TRP A 60 23.60 2.08 -4.74
C TRP A 60 23.63 0.87 -3.78
N THR A 61 24.81 0.54 -3.22
CA THR A 61 24.93 -0.47 -2.16
C THR A 61 23.99 -0.15 -0.98
N LEU A 62 24.02 1.10 -0.50
CA LEU A 62 23.16 1.53 0.60
C LEU A 62 21.67 1.48 0.21
N LEU A 63 21.33 1.81 -1.03
CA LEU A 63 19.96 1.70 -1.55
C LEU A 63 19.47 0.26 -1.53
N LEU A 64 20.29 -0.71 -1.94
CA LEU A 64 19.93 -2.14 -1.91
C LEU A 64 19.76 -2.65 -0.48
N LEU A 65 20.67 -2.27 0.44
CA LEU A 65 20.55 -2.62 1.86
C LEU A 65 19.32 -1.96 2.51
N TRP A 66 18.98 -0.74 2.12
CA TRP A 66 17.75 -0.08 2.55
C TRP A 66 16.51 -0.80 1.99
N ALA A 67 16.56 -1.30 0.75
CA ALA A 67 15.47 -2.04 0.14
C ALA A 67 15.22 -3.39 0.84
N ASP A 68 16.27 -4.07 1.33
CA ASP A 68 16.16 -5.33 2.06
C ASP A 68 15.34 -5.23 3.37
N ARG A 69 15.25 -4.03 3.97
CA ARG A 69 14.46 -3.83 5.20
C ARG A 69 12.96 -4.02 4.97
N LYS A 70 12.47 -3.72 3.73
CA LYS A 70 11.07 -3.89 3.31
C LYS A 70 11.02 -4.48 1.91
N PRO A 71 11.35 -5.77 1.74
CA PRO A 71 11.65 -6.35 0.44
C PRO A 71 10.49 -6.34 -0.54
N LEU A 72 9.27 -6.56 -0.11
CA LEU A 72 8.09 -6.55 -0.99
C LEU A 72 7.67 -5.12 -1.37
N GLU A 73 7.69 -4.20 -0.41
CA GLU A 73 7.32 -2.79 -0.64
C GLU A 73 8.29 -2.12 -1.64
N ARG A 74 9.58 -2.47 -1.55
CA ARG A 74 10.66 -1.83 -2.31
C ARG A 74 11.18 -2.66 -3.49
N ARG A 75 10.45 -3.71 -3.87
CA ARG A 75 10.83 -4.61 -4.98
C ARG A 75 11.12 -3.91 -6.31
N GLY A 76 10.56 -2.70 -6.52
CA GLY A 76 10.83 -1.87 -7.70
C GLY A 76 12.30 -1.41 -7.85
N VAL A 77 13.11 -1.50 -6.79
CA VAL A 77 14.56 -1.22 -6.86
C VAL A 77 15.29 -2.24 -7.74
N LEU A 78 14.84 -3.50 -7.79
CA LEU A 78 15.49 -4.54 -8.60
C LEU A 78 15.45 -4.27 -10.11
N PRO A 79 14.31 -3.98 -10.76
CA PRO A 79 14.30 -3.64 -12.17
C PRO A 79 15.06 -2.34 -12.47
N LEU A 80 15.08 -1.35 -11.56
CA LEU A 80 15.92 -0.16 -11.70
C LEU A 80 17.41 -0.53 -11.70
N THR A 81 17.82 -1.47 -10.84
CA THR A 81 19.20 -1.98 -10.82
C THR A 81 19.56 -2.69 -12.13
N VAL A 82 18.62 -3.43 -12.73
CA VAL A 82 18.86 -4.06 -14.07
C VAL A 82 19.11 -3.00 -15.15
N VAL A 83 18.42 -1.86 -15.11
CA VAL A 83 18.68 -0.74 -16.05
C VAL A 83 20.10 -0.20 -15.85
N VAL A 84 20.54 -0.05 -14.60
CA VAL A 84 21.93 0.40 -14.30
C VAL A 84 22.95 -0.61 -14.80
N ILE A 85 22.72 -1.92 -14.57
CA ILE A 85 23.59 -2.99 -15.10
C ILE A 85 23.65 -2.93 -16.63
N GLY A 86 22.54 -2.69 -17.29
CA GLY A 86 22.49 -2.50 -18.76
C GLY A 86 23.36 -1.33 -19.23
N GLY A 87 23.34 -0.22 -18.50
CA GLY A 87 24.22 0.93 -18.76
C GLY A 87 25.70 0.57 -18.61
N LEU A 88 26.06 -0.14 -17.53
CA LEU A 88 27.43 -0.60 -17.28
C LEU A 88 27.91 -1.59 -18.36
N ALA A 89 27.04 -2.52 -18.77
CA ALA A 89 27.33 -3.48 -19.84
C ALA A 89 27.58 -2.77 -21.18
N SER A 90 26.80 -1.74 -21.48
CA SER A 90 26.96 -0.91 -22.70
C SER A 90 28.28 -0.15 -22.67
N ALA A 91 28.67 0.42 -21.52
CA ALA A 91 29.98 1.08 -21.37
C ALA A 91 31.15 0.10 -21.54
N GLY A 92 31.01 -1.13 -21.04
CA GLY A 92 31.97 -2.21 -21.26
C GLY A 92 32.11 -2.60 -22.74
N ALA A 93 30.96 -2.74 -23.43
CA ALA A 93 30.94 -3.04 -24.86
C ALA A 93 31.62 -1.93 -25.69
N TYR A 94 31.34 -0.66 -25.37
CA TYR A 94 32.04 0.47 -25.98
C TYR A 94 33.55 0.41 -25.75
N SER A 95 33.99 0.13 -24.51
CA SER A 95 35.42 0.06 -24.17
C SER A 95 36.15 -1.04 -24.94
N VAL A 96 35.50 -2.17 -25.18
CA VAL A 96 36.05 -3.25 -26.02
C VAL A 96 36.09 -2.83 -27.51
N SER A 97 35.03 -2.19 -28.01
CA SER A 97 34.99 -1.73 -29.43
C SER A 97 35.98 -0.62 -29.73
N ALA A 98 36.29 0.21 -28.73
CA ALA A 98 37.32 1.27 -28.83
C ALA A 98 38.76 0.77 -28.61
N GLY A 99 38.92 -0.57 -28.35
CA GLY A 99 40.23 -1.15 -28.11
C GLY A 99 40.89 -0.79 -26.77
N LEU A 100 40.09 -0.22 -25.84
CA LEU A 100 40.58 0.19 -24.51
C LEU A 100 40.79 -1.00 -23.57
N ILE A 101 39.94 -2.04 -23.71
CA ILE A 101 40.01 -3.26 -22.90
C ILE A 101 39.90 -4.48 -23.82
N ALA A 102 40.76 -5.50 -23.59
CA ALA A 102 40.68 -6.74 -24.34
C ALA A 102 39.38 -7.50 -24.05
N ARG A 103 38.69 -7.99 -25.11
CA ARG A 103 37.41 -8.69 -24.99
C ARG A 103 37.42 -9.82 -23.93
N PRO A 104 38.44 -10.71 -23.83
CA PRO A 104 38.46 -11.76 -22.81
C PRO A 104 38.39 -11.23 -21.39
N MET A 105 38.91 -10.06 -21.09
CA MET A 105 38.92 -9.44 -19.76
C MET A 105 37.51 -8.95 -19.33
N MET A 106 36.63 -8.66 -20.29
CA MET A 106 35.26 -8.22 -20.01
C MET A 106 34.28 -9.40 -19.80
N ILE A 107 34.62 -10.61 -20.28
CA ILE A 107 33.72 -11.77 -20.19
C ILE A 107 33.26 -12.06 -18.75
N PRO A 108 34.13 -12.12 -17.73
CA PRO A 108 33.69 -12.36 -16.35
C PRO A 108 32.71 -11.32 -15.84
N THR A 109 32.94 -10.03 -16.16
CA THR A 109 32.05 -8.94 -15.79
C THR A 109 30.68 -9.09 -16.44
N TRP A 110 30.60 -9.37 -17.75
CA TRP A 110 29.34 -9.58 -18.47
C TRP A 110 28.59 -10.82 -17.98
N VAL A 111 29.29 -11.90 -17.63
CA VAL A 111 28.66 -13.09 -17.03
C VAL A 111 28.04 -12.73 -15.69
N LEU A 112 28.78 -12.04 -14.80
CA LEU A 112 28.26 -11.58 -13.50
C LEU A 112 27.02 -10.68 -13.68
N GLN A 113 27.09 -9.69 -14.57
CA GLN A 113 26.00 -8.78 -14.89
C GLN A 113 24.75 -9.52 -15.40
N SER A 114 24.95 -10.52 -16.27
CA SER A 114 23.85 -11.35 -16.79
C SER A 114 23.20 -12.20 -15.70
N VAL A 115 24.00 -12.81 -14.84
CA VAL A 115 23.51 -13.64 -13.70
C VAL A 115 22.74 -12.77 -12.71
N LEU A 116 23.28 -11.60 -12.33
CA LEU A 116 22.59 -10.68 -11.43
C LEU A 116 21.29 -10.15 -12.03
N SER A 117 21.29 -9.79 -13.31
CA SER A 117 20.08 -9.33 -14.00
C SER A 117 19.00 -10.41 -14.05
N ALA A 118 19.37 -11.65 -14.35
CA ALA A 118 18.46 -12.79 -14.34
C ALA A 118 17.89 -13.05 -12.94
N LEU A 119 18.74 -13.01 -11.90
CA LEU A 119 18.33 -13.16 -10.51
C LEU A 119 17.35 -12.06 -10.07
N PHE A 120 17.62 -10.79 -10.41
CA PHE A 120 16.80 -9.64 -10.03
C PHE A 120 15.45 -9.68 -10.72
N LEU A 121 15.40 -9.95 -12.02
CA LEU A 121 14.15 -10.11 -12.77
C LEU A 121 13.34 -11.30 -12.27
N TYR A 122 13.97 -12.46 -12.06
CA TYR A 122 13.30 -13.63 -11.50
C TYR A 122 12.67 -13.31 -10.13
N SER A 123 13.43 -12.70 -9.22
CA SER A 123 12.95 -12.34 -7.88
C SER A 123 11.81 -11.33 -7.93
N TYR A 124 11.93 -10.33 -8.81
CA TYR A 124 10.89 -9.32 -9.03
C TYR A 124 9.59 -9.95 -9.52
N PHE A 125 9.63 -10.71 -10.63
CA PHE A 125 8.43 -11.33 -11.20
C PHE A 125 7.79 -12.33 -10.24
N ARG A 126 8.60 -13.13 -9.52
CA ARG A 126 8.08 -14.04 -8.52
C ARG A 126 7.42 -13.35 -7.33
N SER A 127 7.75 -12.09 -7.07
CA SER A 127 7.16 -11.29 -5.99
C SER A 127 5.88 -10.56 -6.39
N LEU A 128 5.52 -10.49 -7.67
CA LEU A 128 4.35 -9.73 -8.13
C LEU A 128 3.02 -10.30 -7.61
N GLY A 129 2.95 -11.62 -7.44
CA GLY A 129 1.75 -12.30 -6.90
C GLY A 129 1.71 -12.36 -5.37
N VAL A 130 2.69 -11.79 -4.67
CA VAL A 130 2.73 -11.78 -3.21
C VAL A 130 2.36 -10.38 -2.73
N SER A 131 1.18 -10.26 -2.13
CA SER A 131 0.80 -9.08 -1.35
C SER A 131 1.48 -9.19 0.02
N GLU A 132 1.98 -8.09 0.54
CA GLU A 132 2.27 -7.97 1.96
C GLU A 132 0.88 -7.86 2.62
N GLU A 133 0.39 -8.98 3.18
CA GLU A 133 -0.71 -8.86 4.13
C GLU A 133 -0.19 -7.98 5.26
N PRO A 134 -0.90 -6.88 5.58
CA PRO A 134 -0.52 -6.05 6.71
C PRO A 134 -0.41 -7.00 7.92
N SER A 135 0.70 -6.92 8.64
CA SER A 135 0.84 -7.64 9.90
C SER A 135 -0.23 -7.07 10.85
N LEU A 136 -1.38 -7.75 10.88
CA LEU A 136 -2.46 -7.41 11.77
C LEU A 136 -2.02 -7.71 13.20
N SER A 137 -2.33 -6.81 14.11
CA SER A 137 -2.17 -7.06 15.54
C SER A 137 -3.12 -8.16 15.98
N GLU A 138 -2.80 -8.83 17.06
CA GLU A 138 -3.74 -9.78 17.69
C GLU A 138 -5.06 -9.04 18.01
N GLY A 139 -6.19 -9.61 17.57
CA GLY A 139 -7.50 -8.97 17.71
C GLY A 139 -7.89 -8.02 16.58
N GLN A 140 -7.13 -7.97 15.47
CA GLN A 140 -7.51 -7.21 14.27
C GLN A 140 -7.84 -8.13 13.09
N VAL A 141 -8.72 -7.65 12.21
CA VAL A 141 -8.99 -8.23 10.88
C VAL A 141 -8.58 -7.23 9.80
N SER A 142 -8.40 -7.69 8.57
CA SER A 142 -8.10 -6.81 7.44
C SER A 142 -9.27 -5.85 7.17
N LEU A 143 -8.99 -4.70 6.54
CA LEU A 143 -10.05 -3.80 6.09
C LEU A 143 -10.99 -4.50 5.12
N GLU A 144 -10.45 -5.34 4.24
CA GLU A 144 -11.21 -6.11 3.27
C GLU A 144 -12.19 -7.08 3.94
N ASP A 145 -11.76 -7.80 4.98
CA ASP A 145 -12.63 -8.72 5.74
C ASP A 145 -13.69 -7.96 6.54
N ALA A 146 -13.29 -6.86 7.20
CA ALA A 146 -14.24 -6.00 7.94
C ALA A 146 -15.29 -5.37 7.02
N ALA A 147 -14.87 -4.94 5.82
CA ALA A 147 -15.78 -4.41 4.79
C ALA A 147 -16.73 -5.48 4.28
N ALA A 148 -16.24 -6.69 3.99
CA ALA A 148 -17.07 -7.81 3.56
C ALA A 148 -18.11 -8.18 4.62
N GLU A 149 -17.71 -8.23 5.90
CA GLU A 149 -18.63 -8.47 7.00
C GLU A 149 -19.68 -7.36 7.14
N PHE A 150 -19.26 -6.08 7.10
CA PHE A 150 -20.16 -4.94 7.13
C PHE A 150 -21.19 -5.02 6.00
N LEU A 151 -20.75 -5.26 4.78
CA LEU A 151 -21.60 -5.32 3.58
C LEU A 151 -22.45 -6.59 3.48
N SER A 152 -22.20 -7.59 4.31
CA SER A 152 -23.04 -8.79 4.41
C SER A 152 -24.29 -8.57 5.26
N ARG A 153 -24.41 -7.43 5.95
CA ARG A 153 -25.60 -7.10 6.77
C ARG A 153 -26.82 -6.85 5.86
N GLU A 154 -27.99 -6.98 6.44
CA GLU A 154 -29.25 -6.88 5.69
C GLU A 154 -29.76 -5.45 5.63
N ARG A 155 -29.81 -4.74 6.78
CA ARG A 155 -30.38 -3.41 6.94
C ARG A 155 -29.33 -2.37 7.30
N PHE A 156 -29.36 -1.28 6.55
CA PHE A 156 -28.40 -0.20 6.67
C PHE A 156 -29.06 1.14 6.97
N ALA A 157 -28.33 2.02 7.65
CA ALA A 157 -28.64 3.44 7.61
C ALA A 157 -27.41 4.24 7.14
N VAL A 158 -27.66 5.34 6.44
CA VAL A 158 -26.63 6.29 6.01
C VAL A 158 -26.94 7.63 6.65
N ALA A 159 -26.10 8.05 7.61
CA ALA A 159 -26.26 9.33 8.28
C ALA A 159 -25.46 10.42 7.55
N GLY A 160 -26.08 11.59 7.38
CA GLY A 160 -25.48 12.74 6.71
C GLY A 160 -25.82 12.86 5.22
N VAL A 161 -26.87 12.18 4.77
CA VAL A 161 -27.41 12.36 3.41
C VAL A 161 -27.93 13.80 3.27
N SER A 162 -27.45 14.54 2.26
CA SER A 162 -27.80 15.95 2.05
C SER A 162 -28.98 16.13 1.11
N ARG A 163 -29.77 17.18 1.34
CA ARG A 163 -30.84 17.61 0.41
C ARG A 163 -30.29 18.09 -0.93
N ASP A 164 -29.05 18.58 -0.95
CA ASP A 164 -28.41 19.13 -2.16
C ASP A 164 -27.86 18.03 -3.10
N GLY A 165 -27.89 16.76 -2.68
CA GLY A 165 -27.53 15.62 -3.53
C GLY A 165 -26.03 15.42 -3.79
N GLU A 166 -25.14 16.29 -3.30
CA GLU A 166 -23.70 16.30 -3.64
C GLU A 166 -22.81 15.66 -2.59
N ALA A 167 -23.31 15.31 -1.40
CA ALA A 167 -22.53 14.73 -0.34
C ALA A 167 -22.15 13.26 -0.68
N ALA A 168 -20.98 12.81 -0.22
CA ALA A 168 -20.55 11.42 -0.37
C ALA A 168 -21.58 10.42 0.18
N ALA A 169 -22.29 10.79 1.26
CA ALA A 169 -23.37 10.01 1.83
C ALA A 169 -24.54 9.78 0.84
N ASN A 170 -24.84 10.76 -0.03
CA ASN A 170 -25.88 10.60 -1.07
C ASN A 170 -25.48 9.52 -2.09
N TYR A 171 -24.23 9.53 -2.56
CA TYR A 171 -23.74 8.52 -3.50
C TYR A 171 -23.75 7.13 -2.88
N ILE A 172 -23.36 7.00 -1.59
CA ILE A 172 -23.40 5.73 -0.86
C ILE A 172 -24.85 5.24 -0.72
N PHE A 173 -25.77 6.12 -0.31
CA PHE A 173 -27.18 5.82 -0.14
C PHE A 173 -27.81 5.33 -1.47
N LYS A 174 -27.63 6.09 -2.56
CA LYS A 174 -28.09 5.69 -3.90
C LYS A 174 -27.54 4.33 -4.32
N ARG A 175 -26.25 4.11 -4.11
CA ARG A 175 -25.61 2.86 -4.49
C ARG A 175 -26.16 1.66 -3.75
N PHE A 176 -26.40 1.77 -2.44
CA PHE A 176 -27.07 0.72 -1.68
C PHE A 176 -28.47 0.42 -2.22
N LYS A 177 -29.26 1.45 -2.55
CA LYS A 177 -30.60 1.31 -3.17
C LYS A 177 -30.55 0.63 -4.55
N GLU A 178 -29.62 1.05 -5.42
CA GLU A 178 -29.41 0.44 -6.73
C GLU A 178 -29.10 -1.06 -6.66
N LEU A 179 -28.38 -1.47 -5.62
CA LEU A 179 -28.04 -2.88 -5.36
C LEU A 179 -29.16 -3.64 -4.63
N GLY A 180 -30.33 -3.02 -4.44
CA GLY A 180 -31.47 -3.66 -3.79
C GLY A 180 -31.29 -3.87 -2.29
N ARG A 181 -30.40 -3.11 -1.64
CA ARG A 181 -30.21 -3.18 -0.19
C ARG A 181 -31.31 -2.41 0.53
N GLU A 182 -31.73 -2.90 1.67
CA GLU A 182 -32.59 -2.16 2.57
C GLU A 182 -31.77 -1.09 3.29
N VAL A 183 -32.02 0.18 2.95
CA VAL A 183 -31.23 1.31 3.45
C VAL A 183 -32.10 2.53 3.74
N TYR A 184 -31.87 3.14 4.89
CA TYR A 184 -32.56 4.31 5.39
C TYR A 184 -31.64 5.54 5.38
N ALA A 185 -32.19 6.69 4.95
CA ALA A 185 -31.48 7.97 5.00
C ALA A 185 -31.72 8.64 6.36
N ILE A 186 -30.65 9.15 6.99
CA ILE A 186 -30.71 9.88 8.26
C ILE A 186 -30.21 11.30 8.07
N ASN A 187 -31.08 12.28 8.30
CA ASN A 187 -30.74 13.69 8.36
C ASN A 187 -31.79 14.48 9.18
N PRO A 188 -31.44 15.06 10.34
CA PRO A 188 -32.41 15.79 11.18
C PRO A 188 -32.99 17.05 10.51
N ASN A 189 -32.43 17.49 9.38
CA ASN A 189 -32.83 18.71 8.68
C ASN A 189 -33.57 18.44 7.34
N ALA A 190 -33.98 17.20 7.09
CA ALA A 190 -34.66 16.84 5.84
C ALA A 190 -35.76 15.80 6.10
N GLU A 191 -36.89 15.93 5.43
CA GLU A 191 -37.96 14.94 5.45
C GLU A 191 -37.89 13.99 4.25
N GLU A 192 -37.24 14.45 3.17
CA GLU A 192 -37.03 13.68 1.94
C GLU A 192 -35.61 13.95 1.38
N VAL A 193 -34.92 12.92 0.92
CA VAL A 193 -33.65 13.01 0.21
C VAL A 193 -33.63 11.96 -0.91
N GLU A 194 -33.09 12.32 -2.08
CA GLU A 194 -33.00 11.43 -3.25
C GLU A 194 -34.33 10.75 -3.63
N GLY A 195 -35.46 11.42 -3.35
CA GLY A 195 -36.82 10.89 -3.61
C GLY A 195 -37.32 9.85 -2.60
N GLU A 196 -36.63 9.69 -1.48
CA GLU A 196 -36.95 8.73 -0.42
C GLU A 196 -37.19 9.46 0.90
N HIS A 197 -38.03 8.87 1.76
CA HIS A 197 -38.26 9.38 3.11
C HIS A 197 -36.94 9.42 3.91
N CYS A 198 -36.70 10.54 4.57
CA CYS A 198 -35.52 10.76 5.40
C CYS A 198 -35.91 10.88 6.87
N TYR A 199 -35.28 10.10 7.71
CA TYR A 199 -35.56 10.06 9.15
C TYR A 199 -34.65 11.05 9.90
N ALA A 200 -35.16 11.65 10.95
CA ALA A 200 -34.38 12.62 11.72
C ALA A 200 -33.29 11.95 12.56
N SER A 201 -33.54 10.72 13.05
CA SER A 201 -32.59 9.94 13.86
C SER A 201 -32.77 8.43 13.64
N LEU A 202 -31.84 7.63 14.17
CA LEU A 202 -31.96 6.17 14.17
C LEU A 202 -33.16 5.67 15.00
N ALA A 203 -33.59 6.44 16.00
CA ALA A 203 -34.75 6.09 16.83
C ALA A 203 -36.09 6.18 16.09
N ASP A 204 -36.13 6.96 15.00
CA ASP A 204 -37.35 7.18 14.21
C ASP A 204 -37.53 6.12 13.11
N LEU A 205 -36.56 5.21 12.94
CA LEU A 205 -36.61 4.18 11.92
C LEU A 205 -37.73 3.18 12.17
N PRO A 206 -38.42 2.68 11.11
CA PRO A 206 -39.50 1.70 11.24
C PRO A 206 -38.99 0.34 11.72
N GLU A 207 -37.72 0.01 11.44
CA GLU A 207 -37.06 -1.23 11.83
C GLU A 207 -35.62 -0.97 12.27
N ALA A 208 -35.13 -1.83 13.14
CA ALA A 208 -33.73 -1.76 13.61
C ALA A 208 -32.77 -2.06 12.47
N VAL A 209 -31.66 -1.33 12.42
CA VAL A 209 -30.60 -1.51 11.41
C VAL A 209 -29.39 -2.24 12.00
N ASP A 210 -28.75 -3.04 11.16
CA ASP A 210 -27.58 -3.85 11.56
C ASP A 210 -26.28 -3.03 11.43
N ALA A 211 -26.26 -2.09 10.48
CA ALA A 211 -25.05 -1.36 10.09
C ALA A 211 -25.35 0.10 9.74
N VAL A 212 -24.45 0.99 10.17
CA VAL A 212 -24.56 2.44 9.92
C VAL A 212 -23.32 2.96 9.21
N VAL A 213 -23.52 3.69 8.10
CA VAL A 213 -22.49 4.53 7.49
C VAL A 213 -22.62 5.95 8.01
N VAL A 214 -21.56 6.46 8.63
CA VAL A 214 -21.48 7.83 9.12
C VAL A 214 -20.83 8.69 8.05
N GLY A 215 -21.61 9.54 7.41
CA GLY A 215 -21.21 10.50 6.36
C GLY A 215 -21.38 11.95 6.78
N THR A 216 -21.66 12.20 8.09
CA THR A 216 -21.75 13.55 8.65
C THR A 216 -20.35 14.18 8.81
N PRO A 217 -20.22 15.51 8.93
CA PRO A 217 -18.98 16.15 9.37
C PRO A 217 -18.47 15.56 10.70
N ALA A 218 -17.14 15.51 10.88
CA ALA A 218 -16.50 14.85 12.02
C ALA A 218 -16.96 15.40 13.40
N ASP A 219 -17.27 16.69 13.49
CA ASP A 219 -17.82 17.35 14.69
C ASP A 219 -19.24 16.89 15.06
N LYS A 220 -19.98 16.31 14.10
CA LYS A 220 -21.32 15.74 14.29
C LYS A 220 -21.32 14.22 14.45
N ALA A 221 -20.20 13.57 14.17
CA ALA A 221 -20.11 12.11 14.20
C ALA A 221 -20.38 11.51 15.59
N ILE A 222 -20.06 12.23 16.66
CA ILE A 222 -20.32 11.78 18.03
C ILE A 222 -21.83 11.65 18.31
N GLU A 223 -22.66 12.51 17.75
CA GLU A 223 -24.12 12.43 17.91
C GLU A 223 -24.67 11.17 17.24
N VAL A 224 -24.20 10.86 16.03
CA VAL A 224 -24.59 9.63 15.33
C VAL A 224 -24.09 8.40 16.10
N ALA A 225 -22.87 8.45 16.67
CA ALA A 225 -22.33 7.36 17.48
C ALA A 225 -23.17 7.07 18.74
N ARG A 226 -23.72 8.10 19.39
CA ARG A 226 -24.67 7.92 20.50
C ARG A 226 -25.96 7.25 20.05
N GLN A 227 -26.54 7.69 18.95
CA GLN A 227 -27.70 7.05 18.35
C GLN A 227 -27.45 5.58 18.01
N CYS A 228 -26.25 5.26 17.47
CA CYS A 228 -25.85 3.88 17.21
C CYS A 228 -25.78 3.05 18.51
N GLN A 229 -25.24 3.62 19.58
CA GLN A 229 -25.19 2.98 20.90
C GLN A 229 -26.59 2.71 21.44
N ASP A 230 -27.47 3.71 21.42
CA ASP A 230 -28.86 3.61 21.94
C ASP A 230 -29.68 2.60 21.14
N ALA A 231 -29.46 2.50 19.81
CA ALA A 231 -30.10 1.54 18.93
C ALA A 231 -29.42 0.15 18.90
N GLY A 232 -28.28 -0.03 19.58
CA GLY A 232 -27.55 -1.31 19.61
C GLY A 232 -26.93 -1.72 18.28
N VAL A 233 -26.55 -0.77 17.45
CA VAL A 233 -25.97 -1.02 16.11
C VAL A 233 -24.63 -1.73 16.23
N GLY A 234 -24.51 -2.92 15.64
CA GLY A 234 -23.31 -3.75 15.75
C GLY A 234 -22.14 -3.36 14.81
N HIS A 235 -22.41 -2.62 13.75
CA HIS A 235 -21.43 -2.28 12.72
C HIS A 235 -21.51 -0.81 12.33
N VAL A 236 -20.39 -0.07 12.48
CA VAL A 236 -20.34 1.37 12.18
C VAL A 236 -19.16 1.66 11.25
N TRP A 237 -19.43 2.32 10.14
CA TRP A 237 -18.40 2.74 9.17
C TRP A 237 -18.32 4.26 9.12
N PHE A 238 -17.24 4.85 9.60
CA PHE A 238 -16.95 6.27 9.43
C PHE A 238 -16.36 6.49 8.04
N HIS A 239 -17.12 7.14 7.15
CA HIS A 239 -16.67 7.46 5.81
C HIS A 239 -15.50 8.45 5.86
N ARG A 240 -14.43 8.12 5.18
CA ARG A 240 -13.27 9.00 4.98
C ARG A 240 -12.70 8.79 3.59
N SER A 241 -12.59 9.88 2.83
CA SER A 241 -11.93 9.93 1.54
C SER A 241 -10.71 10.88 1.55
N ILE A 242 -10.44 11.56 0.45
CA ILE A 242 -9.26 12.43 0.31
C ILE A 242 -9.37 13.69 1.17
N ASP A 243 -10.57 14.18 1.42
CA ASP A 243 -10.91 15.47 2.01
C ASP A 243 -11.26 15.43 3.53
N GLY A 244 -10.81 14.41 4.25
CA GLY A 244 -10.96 14.30 5.71
C GLY A 244 -12.12 13.44 6.18
N GLY A 245 -13.35 13.65 5.70
CA GLY A 245 -14.51 12.80 6.00
C GLY A 245 -15.09 12.92 7.40
N SER A 246 -15.76 11.86 7.84
CA SER A 246 -16.61 11.79 9.04
C SER A 246 -15.92 11.18 10.25
N PHE A 247 -14.64 10.83 10.15
CA PHE A 247 -13.94 10.16 11.24
C PHE A 247 -13.70 11.09 12.44
N SER A 248 -14.17 10.67 13.61
CA SER A 248 -13.90 11.28 14.90
C SER A 248 -13.39 10.19 15.84
N GLN A 249 -12.24 10.41 16.46
CA GLN A 249 -11.65 9.44 17.40
C GLN A 249 -12.61 9.18 18.58
N GLU A 250 -13.22 10.23 19.14
CA GLU A 250 -14.18 10.11 20.24
C GLU A 250 -15.41 9.28 19.86
N ALA A 251 -15.95 9.51 18.65
CA ALA A 251 -17.10 8.74 18.14
C ALA A 251 -16.75 7.27 17.90
N ALA A 252 -15.57 7.00 17.34
CA ALA A 252 -15.10 5.64 17.11
C ALA A 252 -14.87 4.89 18.42
N GLU A 253 -14.25 5.53 19.43
CA GLU A 253 -14.05 4.95 20.76
C GLU A 253 -15.38 4.69 21.49
N LEU A 254 -16.36 5.56 21.34
CA LEU A 254 -17.69 5.33 21.88
C LEU A 254 -18.32 4.06 21.30
N CYS A 255 -18.30 3.93 19.95
CA CYS A 255 -18.82 2.75 19.27
C CYS A 255 -18.08 1.46 19.70
N SER A 256 -16.75 1.49 19.78
CA SER A 256 -15.95 0.35 20.20
C SER A 256 -16.24 -0.07 21.66
N ARG A 257 -16.44 0.89 22.55
CA ARG A 257 -16.72 0.62 23.97
C ARG A 257 -18.01 -0.16 24.22
N TYR A 258 -19.06 0.08 23.44
CA TYR A 258 -20.29 -0.73 23.57
C TYR A 258 -20.26 -2.02 22.74
N GLY A 259 -19.16 -2.29 22.04
CA GLY A 259 -18.92 -3.56 21.35
C GLY A 259 -19.27 -3.56 19.86
N ALA A 260 -19.49 -2.38 19.24
CA ALA A 260 -19.64 -2.32 17.79
C ALA A 260 -18.30 -2.51 17.08
N ARG A 261 -18.34 -3.15 15.91
CA ARG A 261 -17.21 -3.17 14.99
C ARG A 261 -17.14 -1.86 14.23
N VAL A 262 -16.00 -1.17 14.35
CA VAL A 262 -15.81 0.16 13.79
C VAL A 262 -14.82 0.12 12.63
N ILE A 263 -15.23 0.56 11.45
CA ILE A 263 -14.33 0.82 10.31
C ILE A 263 -14.00 2.31 10.28
N PRO A 264 -12.76 2.70 10.61
CA PRO A 264 -12.40 4.10 10.86
C PRO A 264 -11.96 4.87 9.62
N GLY A 265 -12.39 4.48 8.43
CA GLY A 265 -12.00 5.16 7.19
C GLY A 265 -12.32 4.39 5.92
N GLY A 266 -11.93 4.95 4.78
CA GLY A 266 -12.30 4.43 3.47
C GLY A 266 -13.75 4.74 3.10
N CYS A 267 -14.18 4.23 1.96
CA CYS A 267 -15.53 4.38 1.44
C CYS A 267 -16.13 3.00 1.17
N PRO A 268 -17.37 2.71 1.62
CA PRO A 268 -18.04 1.44 1.33
C PRO A 268 -18.09 1.11 -0.18
N MET A 269 -18.19 2.12 -1.03
CA MET A 269 -18.24 1.95 -2.49
C MET A 269 -16.95 1.35 -3.09
N MET A 270 -15.83 1.40 -2.36
CA MET A 270 -14.58 0.73 -2.78
C MET A 270 -14.64 -0.80 -2.66
N HIS A 271 -15.65 -1.32 -1.96
CA HIS A 271 -15.82 -2.74 -1.62
C HIS A 271 -17.19 -3.30 -2.08
N LEU A 272 -18.06 -2.46 -2.66
CA LEU A 272 -19.38 -2.86 -3.16
C LEU A 272 -19.29 -3.37 -4.61
N ASP A 273 -19.45 -4.67 -4.82
CA ASP A 273 -19.45 -5.26 -6.15
C ASP A 273 -20.74 -4.95 -6.94
N PRO A 274 -20.62 -4.64 -8.24
CA PRO A 274 -19.40 -4.36 -8.99
C PRO A 274 -18.82 -2.99 -8.63
N VAL A 275 -17.53 -2.99 -8.22
CA VAL A 275 -16.82 -1.73 -7.91
C VAL A 275 -16.58 -0.96 -9.20
N ASP A 276 -16.99 0.30 -9.24
CA ASP A 276 -16.75 1.17 -10.38
C ASP A 276 -15.25 1.56 -10.52
N VAL A 277 -14.88 2.01 -11.73
CA VAL A 277 -13.48 2.34 -12.04
C VAL A 277 -12.91 3.46 -11.15
N PRO A 278 -13.63 4.57 -10.89
CA PRO A 278 -13.13 5.63 -9.99
C PRO A 278 -12.83 5.12 -8.58
N HIS A 279 -13.73 4.35 -7.96
CA HIS A 279 -13.53 3.82 -6.60
C HIS A 279 -12.43 2.76 -6.54
N ARG A 280 -12.26 1.95 -7.60
CA ARG A 280 -11.13 1.01 -7.71
C ARG A 280 -9.79 1.75 -7.78
N CYS A 281 -9.68 2.80 -8.59
CA CYS A 281 -8.49 3.63 -8.66
C CYS A 281 -8.23 4.34 -7.32
N MET A 282 -9.25 4.93 -6.71
CA MET A 282 -9.14 5.60 -5.42
C MET A 282 -8.68 4.65 -4.32
N TYR A 283 -9.21 3.41 -4.26
CA TYR A 283 -8.76 2.38 -3.34
C TYR A 283 -7.25 2.10 -3.48
N LEU A 284 -6.77 1.89 -4.72
CA LEU A 284 -5.35 1.62 -4.97
C LEU A 284 -4.45 2.77 -4.55
N VAL A 285 -4.87 4.02 -4.84
CA VAL A 285 -4.14 5.23 -4.46
C VAL A 285 -4.09 5.37 -2.94
N LEU A 286 -5.25 5.32 -2.26
CA LEU A 286 -5.34 5.50 -0.81
C LEU A 286 -4.61 4.38 -0.06
N LYS A 287 -4.67 3.14 -0.56
CA LYS A 287 -3.88 2.01 -0.03
C LYS A 287 -2.38 2.27 -0.16
N LYS A 288 -1.94 2.77 -1.31
CA LYS A 288 -0.52 3.06 -1.57
C LYS A 288 0.04 4.20 -0.72
N ILE A 289 -0.74 5.27 -0.50
CA ILE A 289 -0.33 6.40 0.34
C ILE A 289 -0.55 6.15 1.85
N GLY A 290 -1.13 5.00 2.22
CA GLY A 290 -1.31 4.58 3.62
C GLY A 290 -2.42 5.31 4.37
N THR A 291 -3.40 5.90 3.65
CA THR A 291 -4.54 6.61 4.26
C THR A 291 -5.64 5.64 4.71
N LEU A 292 -5.74 4.46 4.07
CA LEU A 292 -6.69 3.42 4.50
C LEU A 292 -6.20 2.74 5.78
N PRO A 293 -7.12 2.35 6.70
CA PRO A 293 -6.76 1.56 7.86
C PRO A 293 -6.17 0.21 7.43
N LYS A 294 -5.06 -0.19 8.07
CA LYS A 294 -4.39 -1.48 7.77
C LYS A 294 -5.11 -2.65 8.42
N GLY A 295 -5.74 -2.41 9.55
CA GLY A 295 -6.53 -3.36 10.31
C GLY A 295 -7.70 -2.67 10.99
N VAL A 296 -8.70 -3.46 11.30
CA VAL A 296 -9.92 -3.06 12.01
C VAL A 296 -10.00 -3.91 13.28
N ASP A 297 -10.18 -3.27 14.43
CA ASP A 297 -10.25 -3.94 15.71
C ASP A 297 -11.53 -4.79 15.80
N VAL A 298 -11.37 -6.02 16.30
CA VAL A 298 -12.48 -6.92 16.60
C VAL A 298 -12.90 -6.66 18.05
N PRO A 299 -14.18 -6.33 18.30
CA PRO A 299 -14.66 -6.17 19.67
C PRO A 299 -14.42 -7.43 20.50
N GLU A 300 -14.03 -7.29 21.78
CA GLU A 300 -13.76 -8.42 22.67
C GLU A 300 -14.94 -9.40 22.79
N ALA A 301 -16.16 -8.88 22.69
CA ALA A 301 -17.37 -9.69 22.71
C ALA A 301 -17.43 -10.69 21.54
N ALA A 302 -16.97 -10.28 20.36
CA ALA A 302 -16.94 -11.13 19.16
C ALA A 302 -15.78 -12.16 19.20
N LEU A 303 -14.71 -11.89 19.94
CA LEU A 303 -13.60 -12.83 20.12
C LEU A 303 -13.98 -14.05 20.99
N ARG A 304 -14.95 -13.89 21.91
CA ARG A 304 -15.42 -14.94 22.81
C ARG A 304 -16.39 -15.94 22.17
N THR A 305 -16.91 -15.65 20.98
CA THR A 305 -17.94 -16.47 20.28
C THR A 305 -17.38 -17.27 19.10
N ARG A 306 -16.06 -17.27 18.85
CA ARG A 306 -15.46 -18.16 17.83
C ARG A 306 -15.45 -19.59 18.37
N PRO A 307 -16.12 -20.54 17.69
CA PRO A 307 -15.94 -21.95 18.00
C PRO A 307 -14.49 -22.35 17.65
N GLU A 308 -13.88 -23.16 18.52
CA GLU A 308 -12.56 -23.79 18.32
C GLU A 308 -12.53 -24.69 17.07
#